data_db0b862f44683c1a3f92599d5928709e
#
_entry.id   db0b862f44683c1a3f92599d5928709e
#
_cell.length_a   1.000
_cell.length_b   1.000
_cell.length_c   1.000
_cell.angle_alpha   90.00
_cell.angle_beta   90.00
_cell.angle_gamma   90.00
#
_symmetry.space_group_name_H-M   'P 1'
#
loop_
_entity.id
_entity.type
_entity.pdbx_description
1 polymer ?
#
loop_
_entity_poly.entity_id
_entity_poly.type
_entity_poly.pdbx_seq_one_letter_code
_entity_poly.pdbx_strand_id
1 'polypeptide(L)'
;MARFIFGIIIILHGLVHLLYFGQSQRLFELRPGMLWPEGSWIFSRLFENHAARWLSSLIFILAAVTFILAAIMFVAGGTGLMLGQAWWRTIAVSAAVFSSTIILLFWNGRRKTLVEQGGVGLLINLAILAVLVILQQPLVEA
;
A
#
# COMPACT_ATOMS: atom_id res chain seq x y z
N MET A 1 21.53 4.59 -15.38
CA MET A 1 21.59 4.96 -13.95
C MET A 1 20.20 5.29 -13.39
N ALA A 2 19.38 6.09 -14.06
CA ALA A 2 18.03 6.47 -13.60
C ALA A 2 17.11 5.29 -13.26
N ARG A 3 17.07 4.24 -14.11
CA ARG A 3 16.23 3.05 -13.89
C ARG A 3 16.55 2.30 -12.59
N PHE A 4 17.81 2.26 -12.17
CA PHE A 4 18.22 1.61 -10.93
C PHE A 4 17.75 2.43 -9.71
N ILE A 5 17.92 3.76 -9.75
CA ILE A 5 17.47 4.65 -8.69
C ILE A 5 15.95 4.54 -8.53
N PHE A 6 15.21 4.63 -9.64
CA PHE A 6 13.75 4.55 -9.60
C PHE A 6 13.25 3.16 -9.19
N GLY A 7 13.92 2.09 -9.65
CA GLY A 7 13.64 0.72 -9.23
C GLY A 7 13.84 0.51 -7.74
N ILE A 8 14.92 1.06 -7.16
CA ILE A 8 15.18 1.02 -5.72
C ILE A 8 14.08 1.77 -4.95
N ILE A 9 13.67 2.95 -5.42
CA ILE A 9 12.59 3.73 -4.79
C ILE A 9 11.29 2.93 -4.76
N ILE A 10 10.93 2.29 -5.88
CA ILE A 10 9.72 1.44 -5.95
C ILE A 10 9.83 0.26 -4.98
N ILE A 11 10.98 -0.41 -4.91
CA ILE A 11 11.21 -1.53 -3.98
C ILE A 11 11.11 -1.07 -2.53
N LEU A 12 11.78 0.02 -2.16
CA LEU A 12 11.72 0.56 -0.81
C LEU A 12 10.30 0.97 -0.42
N HIS A 13 9.56 1.57 -1.35
CA HIS A 13 8.15 1.88 -1.13
C HIS A 13 7.32 0.60 -0.92
N GLY A 14 7.59 -0.46 -1.67
CA GLY A 14 6.97 -1.77 -1.45
C GLY A 14 7.23 -2.32 -0.05
N LEU A 15 8.46 -2.21 0.44
CA LEU A 15 8.84 -2.68 1.78
C LEU A 15 8.12 -1.91 2.90
N VAL A 16 7.73 -0.65 2.68
CA VAL A 16 6.90 0.10 3.65
C VAL A 16 5.56 -0.58 3.91
N HIS A 17 5.01 -1.33 2.94
CA HIS A 17 3.77 -2.08 3.14
C HIS A 17 3.91 -3.21 4.17
N LEU A 18 5.14 -3.72 4.40
CA LEU A 18 5.41 -4.65 5.49
C LEU A 18 5.28 -3.99 6.88
N LEU A 19 5.54 -2.67 6.97
CA LEU A 19 5.24 -1.92 8.19
C LEU A 19 3.73 -1.81 8.41
N TYR A 20 2.96 -1.55 7.35
CA TYR A 20 1.49 -1.56 7.44
C TYR A 20 0.94 -2.94 7.78
N PHE A 21 1.54 -4.01 7.24
CA PHE A 21 1.24 -5.37 7.66
C PHE A 21 1.50 -5.55 9.16
N GLY A 22 2.70 -5.25 9.65
CA GLY A 22 3.05 -5.38 11.07
C GLY A 22 2.13 -4.58 11.99
N GLN A 23 1.81 -3.35 11.61
CA GLN A 23 0.84 -2.50 12.30
C GLN A 23 -0.56 -3.15 12.31
N SER A 24 -1.03 -3.66 11.17
CA SER A 24 -2.36 -4.28 11.05
C SER A 24 -2.48 -5.55 11.89
N GLN A 25 -1.37 -6.25 12.13
CA GLN A 25 -1.30 -7.45 12.96
C GLN A 25 -0.95 -7.14 14.43
N ARG A 26 -0.89 -5.86 14.82
CA ARG A 26 -0.55 -5.40 16.18
C ARG A 26 0.81 -5.89 16.68
N LEU A 27 1.76 -6.13 15.76
CA LEU A 27 3.13 -6.47 16.13
C LEU A 27 3.86 -5.27 16.75
N PHE A 28 3.46 -4.08 16.40
CA PHE A 28 3.86 -2.80 16.99
C PHE A 28 2.77 -1.74 16.73
N GLU A 29 2.81 -0.62 17.44
CA GLU A 29 1.93 0.52 17.25
C GLU A 29 2.74 1.72 16.76
N LEU A 30 2.37 2.30 15.61
CA LEU A 30 2.95 3.56 15.13
C LEU A 30 2.56 4.72 16.05
N ARG A 31 1.42 4.60 16.73
CA ARG A 31 0.93 5.53 17.73
C ARG A 31 0.17 4.77 18.82
N PRO A 32 0.43 5.06 20.11
CA PRO A 32 -0.29 4.43 21.21
C PRO A 32 -1.81 4.56 21.07
N GLY A 33 -2.53 3.42 21.18
CA GLY A 33 -3.98 3.36 21.09
C GLY A 33 -4.55 3.48 19.67
N MET A 34 -3.75 3.31 18.64
CA MET A 34 -4.22 3.34 17.26
C MET A 34 -5.00 2.07 16.90
N LEU A 35 -6.30 2.22 16.66
CA LEU A 35 -7.16 1.16 16.16
C LEU A 35 -7.13 1.13 14.63
N TRP A 36 -6.36 0.22 14.06
CA TRP A 36 -6.25 0.02 12.63
C TRP A 36 -5.91 -1.45 12.33
N PRO A 37 -6.62 -2.13 11.42
CA PRO A 37 -7.63 -1.65 10.47
C PRO A 37 -9.07 -1.61 10.98
N GLU A 38 -9.35 -1.97 12.22
CA GLU A 38 -10.72 -2.10 12.79
C GLU A 38 -11.51 -0.81 12.77
N GLY A 39 -10.84 0.34 12.93
CA GLY A 39 -11.45 1.66 12.86
C GLY A 39 -11.74 2.17 11.44
N SER A 40 -11.64 1.33 10.41
CA SER A 40 -11.94 1.69 9.02
C SER A 40 -13.36 2.24 8.88
N TRP A 41 -13.51 3.31 8.11
CA TRP A 41 -14.79 3.97 7.89
C TRP A 41 -15.84 3.08 7.21
N ILE A 42 -15.40 2.12 6.38
CA ILE A 42 -16.28 1.14 5.73
C ILE A 42 -16.64 0.03 6.70
N PHE A 43 -15.63 -0.58 7.33
CA PHE A 43 -15.84 -1.77 8.16
C PHE A 43 -16.57 -1.44 9.47
N SER A 44 -16.30 -0.28 10.10
CA SER A 44 -17.02 0.14 11.30
C SER A 44 -18.53 0.31 11.07
N ARG A 45 -18.94 0.77 9.88
CA ARG A 45 -20.38 0.90 9.53
C ARG A 45 -21.06 -0.43 9.25
N LEU A 46 -20.32 -1.41 8.70
CA LEU A 46 -20.87 -2.73 8.39
C LEU A 46 -21.07 -3.60 9.64
N PHE A 47 -20.37 -3.28 10.74
CA PHE A 47 -20.25 -4.16 11.90
C PHE A 47 -20.82 -3.58 13.21
N GLU A 48 -21.75 -2.64 13.12
CA GLU A 48 -22.47 -2.09 14.30
C GLU A 48 -23.27 -3.15 15.10
N ASN A 49 -23.46 -4.35 14.55
CA ASN A 49 -24.25 -5.43 15.19
C ASN A 49 -23.38 -6.63 15.56
N HIS A 50 -23.66 -7.22 16.71
CA HIS A 50 -23.07 -8.35 17.46
C HIS A 50 -22.36 -9.53 16.75
N ALA A 51 -22.23 -9.56 15.44
CA ALA A 51 -21.44 -10.55 14.68
C ALA A 51 -19.90 -10.29 14.74
N ALA A 52 -19.46 -9.41 15.64
CA ALA A 52 -18.22 -8.64 15.51
C ALA A 52 -16.90 -9.41 15.68
N ARG A 53 -16.83 -10.56 16.35
CA ARG A 53 -15.52 -11.18 16.67
C ARG A 53 -14.87 -11.92 15.51
N TRP A 54 -15.61 -12.76 14.81
CA TRP A 54 -15.08 -13.49 13.66
C TRP A 54 -14.87 -12.57 12.44
N LEU A 55 -15.70 -11.52 12.32
CA LEU A 55 -15.54 -10.48 11.29
C LEU A 55 -14.27 -9.65 11.51
N SER A 56 -13.93 -9.32 12.75
CA SER A 56 -12.65 -8.66 13.07
C SER A 56 -11.47 -9.52 12.61
N SER A 57 -11.50 -10.83 12.88
CA SER A 57 -10.44 -11.74 12.43
C SER A 57 -10.30 -11.77 10.91
N LEU A 58 -11.42 -11.75 10.17
CA LEU A 58 -11.38 -11.66 8.70
C LEU A 58 -10.75 -10.35 8.21
N ILE A 59 -11.04 -9.22 8.85
CA ILE A 59 -10.44 -7.92 8.51
C ILE A 59 -8.93 -7.95 8.73
N PHE A 60 -8.45 -8.55 9.82
CA PHE A 60 -7.02 -8.70 10.08
C PHE A 60 -6.34 -9.57 9.02
N ILE A 61 -6.94 -10.70 8.67
CA ILE A 61 -6.43 -11.58 7.61
C ILE A 61 -6.43 -10.84 6.27
N LEU A 62 -7.51 -10.15 5.93
CA LEU A 62 -7.62 -9.38 4.70
C LEU A 62 -6.55 -8.29 4.63
N ALA A 63 -6.35 -7.53 5.71
CA ALA A 63 -5.31 -6.51 5.79
C ALA A 63 -3.91 -7.13 5.61
N ALA A 64 -3.64 -8.26 6.30
CA ALA A 64 -2.37 -8.98 6.18
C ALA A 64 -2.08 -9.36 4.74
N VAL A 65 -3.02 -10.06 4.10
CA VAL A 65 -2.87 -10.57 2.72
C VAL A 65 -2.69 -9.41 1.74
N THR A 66 -3.50 -8.37 1.86
CA THR A 66 -3.47 -7.24 0.90
C THR A 66 -2.20 -6.42 1.02
N PHE A 67 -1.68 -6.15 2.22
CA PHE A 67 -0.42 -5.42 2.38
C PHE A 67 0.80 -6.24 1.94
N ILE A 68 0.83 -7.54 2.21
CA ILE A 68 1.88 -8.42 1.71
C ILE A 68 1.84 -8.47 0.17
N LEU A 69 0.65 -8.61 -0.42
CA LEU A 69 0.51 -8.62 -1.87
C LEU A 69 0.98 -7.31 -2.50
N ALA A 70 0.62 -6.16 -1.92
CA ALA A 70 1.09 -4.86 -2.38
C ALA A 70 2.64 -4.78 -2.31
N ALA A 71 3.25 -5.24 -1.22
CA ALA A 71 4.71 -5.29 -1.08
C ALA A 71 5.36 -6.12 -2.19
N ILE A 72 4.84 -7.34 -2.43
CA ILE A 72 5.34 -8.24 -3.48
C ILE A 72 5.23 -7.59 -4.87
N MET A 73 4.10 -6.96 -5.18
CA MET A 73 3.89 -6.31 -6.48
C MET A 73 4.86 -5.15 -6.70
N PHE A 74 5.10 -4.30 -5.70
CA PHE A 74 6.08 -3.21 -5.82
C PHE A 74 7.51 -3.74 -5.95
N VAL A 75 7.89 -4.75 -5.17
CA VAL A 75 9.21 -5.37 -5.29
C VAL A 75 9.39 -5.98 -6.67
N ALA A 76 8.39 -6.70 -7.18
CA ALA A 76 8.42 -7.26 -8.53
C ALA A 76 8.52 -6.16 -9.59
N GLY A 77 7.69 -5.10 -9.51
CA GLY A 77 7.71 -3.98 -10.44
C GLY A 77 9.06 -3.25 -10.46
N GLY A 78 9.62 -2.95 -9.28
CA GLY A 78 10.92 -2.29 -9.15
C GLY A 78 12.08 -3.16 -9.65
N THR A 79 12.08 -4.45 -9.32
CA THR A 79 13.06 -5.42 -9.83
C THR A 79 12.93 -5.58 -11.33
N GLY A 80 11.71 -5.70 -11.86
CA GLY A 80 11.44 -5.76 -13.29
C GLY A 80 11.99 -4.55 -14.04
N LEU A 81 11.83 -3.34 -13.49
CA LEU A 81 12.42 -2.13 -14.03
C LEU A 81 13.95 -2.22 -14.07
N MET A 82 14.59 -2.62 -12.97
CA MET A 82 16.05 -2.73 -12.88
C MET A 82 16.61 -3.74 -13.89
N LEU A 83 15.85 -4.82 -14.15
CA LEU A 83 16.21 -5.86 -15.12
C LEU A 83 15.77 -5.56 -16.57
N GLY A 84 15.11 -4.42 -16.81
CA GLY A 84 14.63 -4.04 -18.15
C GLY A 84 13.48 -4.90 -18.68
N GLN A 85 12.68 -5.50 -17.82
CA GLN A 85 11.57 -6.37 -18.21
C GLN A 85 10.38 -5.54 -18.70
N ALA A 86 9.78 -5.91 -19.84
CA ALA A 86 8.68 -5.14 -20.44
C ALA A 86 7.42 -5.02 -19.54
N TRP A 87 7.19 -5.98 -18.67
CA TRP A 87 6.02 -6.04 -17.78
C TRP A 87 6.11 -5.18 -16.52
N TRP A 88 7.30 -4.64 -16.18
CA TRP A 88 7.53 -3.91 -14.93
C TRP A 88 6.53 -2.75 -14.71
N ARG A 89 6.23 -2.00 -15.78
CA ARG A 89 5.34 -0.84 -15.73
C ARG A 89 3.93 -1.23 -15.34
N THR A 90 3.39 -2.27 -15.97
CA THR A 90 2.05 -2.80 -15.66
C THR A 90 1.96 -3.22 -14.21
N ILE A 91 2.97 -3.94 -13.70
CA ILE A 91 2.98 -4.38 -12.30
C ILE A 91 3.09 -3.18 -11.35
N ALA A 92 3.97 -2.21 -11.62
CA ALA A 92 4.13 -1.03 -10.75
C ALA A 92 2.87 -0.16 -10.72
N VAL A 93 2.21 0.06 -11.86
CA VAL A 93 0.93 0.80 -11.93
C VAL A 93 -0.17 0.04 -11.18
N SER A 94 -0.29 -1.27 -11.41
CA SER A 94 -1.28 -2.10 -10.70
C SER A 94 -1.03 -2.10 -9.20
N ALA A 95 0.24 -2.18 -8.75
CA ALA A 95 0.61 -2.08 -7.34
C ALA A 95 0.19 -0.75 -6.73
N ALA A 96 0.44 0.37 -7.41
CA ALA A 96 0.10 1.70 -6.92
C ALA A 96 -1.42 1.91 -6.82
N VAL A 97 -2.19 1.45 -7.81
CA VAL A 97 -3.67 1.50 -7.76
C VAL A 97 -4.20 0.61 -6.66
N PHE A 98 -3.74 -0.64 -6.59
CA PHE A 98 -4.15 -1.61 -5.58
C PHE A 98 -3.86 -1.11 -4.17
N SER A 99 -2.62 -0.68 -3.91
CA SER A 99 -2.20 -0.13 -2.62
C SER A 99 -3.00 1.11 -2.22
N SER A 100 -3.25 2.04 -3.15
CA SER A 100 -4.07 3.23 -2.88
C SER A 100 -5.48 2.84 -2.46
N THR A 101 -6.08 1.88 -3.15
CA THR A 101 -7.41 1.36 -2.84
C THR A 101 -7.45 0.76 -1.44
N ILE A 102 -6.46 -0.07 -1.07
CA ILE A 102 -6.37 -0.69 0.26
C ILE A 102 -6.23 0.36 1.35
N ILE A 103 -5.32 1.33 1.18
CA ILE A 103 -5.11 2.40 2.16
C ILE A 103 -6.42 3.16 2.39
N LEU A 104 -7.14 3.50 1.33
CA LEU A 104 -8.43 4.21 1.43
C LEU A 104 -9.52 3.34 2.07
N LEU A 105 -9.57 2.04 1.79
CA LEU A 105 -10.55 1.13 2.39
C LEU A 105 -10.32 0.95 3.89
N PHE A 106 -9.06 0.85 4.31
CA PHE A 106 -8.73 0.66 5.73
C PHE A 106 -8.61 1.97 6.52
N TRP A 107 -8.63 3.12 5.86
CA TRP A 107 -8.62 4.41 6.54
C TRP A 107 -9.86 4.61 7.42
N ASN A 108 -9.71 5.33 8.54
CA ASN A 108 -10.82 5.60 9.46
C ASN A 108 -11.66 6.85 9.10
N GLY A 109 -11.38 7.50 7.97
CA GLY A 109 -12.08 8.69 7.51
C GLY A 109 -11.67 10.00 8.20
N ARG A 110 -10.73 9.98 9.16
CA ARG A 110 -10.30 11.16 9.90
C ARG A 110 -9.01 11.73 9.30
N ARG A 111 -9.02 12.99 8.84
CA ARG A 111 -7.84 13.64 8.24
C ARG A 111 -6.63 13.67 9.16
N LYS A 112 -6.82 13.81 10.48
CA LYS A 112 -5.73 13.86 11.48
C LYS A 112 -4.92 12.56 11.57
N THR A 113 -5.52 11.43 11.22
CA THR A 113 -4.87 10.10 11.28
C THR A 113 -4.43 9.60 9.92
N LEU A 114 -4.71 10.32 8.83
CA LEU A 114 -4.40 9.88 7.48
C LEU A 114 -2.91 9.58 7.29
N VAL A 115 -2.04 10.45 7.80
CA VAL A 115 -0.58 10.28 7.68
C VAL A 115 -0.12 8.97 8.32
N GLU A 116 -0.63 8.67 9.52
CA GLU A 116 -0.31 7.49 10.30
C GLU A 116 -0.90 6.20 9.69
N GLN A 117 -2.02 6.32 8.96
CA GLN A 117 -2.74 5.22 8.33
C GLN A 117 -2.44 5.06 6.83
N GLY A 118 -1.26 5.47 6.40
CA GLY A 118 -0.78 5.25 5.05
C GLY A 118 -0.88 6.45 4.11
N GLY A 119 -1.21 7.65 4.61
CA GLY A 119 -1.31 8.85 3.77
C GLY A 119 -0.04 9.20 3.01
N VAL A 120 1.14 8.99 3.63
CA VAL A 120 2.43 9.15 2.93
C VAL A 120 2.55 8.12 1.81
N GLY A 121 2.17 6.86 2.07
CA GLY A 121 2.15 5.81 1.05
C GLY A 121 1.22 6.15 -0.11
N LEU A 122 0.05 6.72 0.18
CA LEU A 122 -0.88 7.20 -0.84
C LEU A 122 -0.28 8.31 -1.72
N LEU A 123 0.42 9.27 -1.12
CA LEU A 123 1.11 10.33 -1.88
C LEU A 123 2.21 9.77 -2.78
N ILE A 124 2.99 8.80 -2.30
CA ILE A 124 4.02 8.14 -3.11
C ILE A 124 3.37 7.34 -4.25
N ASN A 125 2.27 6.63 -4.00
CA ASN A 125 1.53 5.94 -5.05
C ASN A 125 1.04 6.90 -6.14
N LEU A 126 0.50 8.06 -5.76
CA LEU A 126 0.06 9.07 -6.70
C LEU A 126 1.24 9.63 -7.51
N ALA A 127 2.40 9.84 -6.89
CA ALA A 127 3.61 10.26 -7.58
C ALA A 127 4.08 9.20 -8.59
N ILE A 128 4.09 7.92 -8.21
CA ILE A 128 4.41 6.80 -9.12
C ILE A 128 3.45 6.78 -10.31
N LEU A 129 2.13 6.87 -10.04
CA LEU A 129 1.13 6.91 -11.12
C LEU A 129 1.31 8.11 -12.04
N ALA A 130 1.57 9.31 -11.49
CA ALA A 130 1.83 10.51 -12.28
C ALA A 130 3.03 10.32 -13.20
N VAL A 131 4.14 9.80 -12.68
CA VAL A 131 5.34 9.54 -13.49
C VAL A 131 5.09 8.48 -14.57
N LEU A 132 4.46 7.36 -14.20
CA LEU A 132 4.32 6.23 -15.11
C LEU A 132 3.19 6.37 -16.13
N VAL A 133 2.10 7.05 -15.76
CA VAL A 133 0.90 7.16 -16.61
C VAL A 133 0.88 8.49 -17.36
N ILE A 134 1.12 9.61 -16.67
CA ILE A 134 0.98 10.95 -17.25
C ILE A 134 2.20 11.33 -18.07
N LEU A 135 3.41 11.17 -17.51
CA LEU A 135 4.62 11.60 -18.19
C LEU A 135 5.09 10.62 -19.26
N GLN A 136 4.58 9.39 -19.25
CA GLN A 136 4.94 8.31 -20.22
C GLN A 136 6.45 8.26 -20.55
N GLN A 137 7.30 8.67 -19.60
CA GLN A 137 8.74 8.77 -19.83
C GLN A 137 9.30 7.37 -20.07
N PRO A 138 10.08 7.16 -21.15
CA PRO A 138 10.78 5.91 -21.40
C PRO A 138 11.98 5.81 -20.44
N LEU A 139 11.73 5.36 -19.20
CA LEU A 139 12.77 5.14 -18.18
C LEU A 139 13.74 4.01 -18.58
N VAL A 140 13.50 3.35 -19.70
CA VAL A 140 14.28 2.18 -20.17
C VAL A 140 15.41 2.59 -21.13
N GLU A 141 15.38 3.77 -21.73
CA GLU A 141 16.35 4.20 -22.74
C GLU A 141 17.52 5.05 -22.19
N ALA A 142 17.60 5.21 -20.86
CA ALA A 142 18.65 6.01 -20.24
C ALA A 142 19.67 5.15 -19.47
#